data_186bd928fd7a74262e0f03b17f930f15
#
_entry.id   186bd928fd7a74262e0f03b17f930f15
#
_cell.length_a   1.000
_cell.length_b   1.000
_cell.length_c   1.000
_cell.angle_alpha   90.00
_cell.angle_beta   90.00
_cell.angle_gamma   90.00
#
_symmetry.space_group_name_H-M   'P 1'
#
loop_
_entity.id
_entity.type
_entity.pdbx_description
1 polymer ?
#
loop_
_entity_poly.entity_id
_entity_poly.type
_entity_poly.pdbx_seq_one_letter_code
_entity_poly.pdbx_strand_id
1 'polypeptide(L)'
;SAIDEERAETKFVKEESTSGNAGYKTSEKQNNESEKQEVEKNPSIFNLHWEDENGKTITKALVGDEVYLCADVKDIDDGKNAKIKIVEKDDDGNNDEVKSLSTKVQNGKIRTKGKVLYTEDADDSNSQNEKDEKGYTLPEYVFTVECDSVESDESGQLDVMGWIKTQLKDKKTGIILSNT
;
A
#
# COMPACT_ATOMS: atom_id res chain seq x y z
N SER A 1 -56.83 -10.28 -14.27
CA SER A 1 -57.23 -8.95 -14.73
C SER A 1 -56.05 -8.01 -14.68
N ALA A 2 -55.42 -7.75 -15.78
CA ALA A 2 -55.82 -6.82 -16.79
C ALA A 2 -55.68 -5.40 -16.33
N ILE A 3 -54.88 -4.70 -17.14
CA ILE A 3 -55.05 -3.36 -17.80
C ILE A 3 -54.28 -2.26 -17.06
N ASP A 4 -53.60 -1.31 -17.68
CA ASP A 4 -53.53 -0.78 -19.06
C ASP A 4 -52.25 0.00 -19.29
N GLU A 5 -51.85 0.01 -20.53
CA GLU A 5 -50.85 0.91 -21.15
C GLU A 5 -51.41 2.33 -21.22
N GLU A 6 -50.60 3.35 -20.99
CA GLU A 6 -50.86 4.66 -21.58
C GLU A 6 -49.55 5.27 -22.14
N ARG A 7 -49.58 5.29 -23.44
CA ARG A 7 -48.59 5.82 -24.37
C ARG A 7 -48.98 7.29 -24.65
N ALA A 8 -48.10 8.23 -24.31
CA ALA A 8 -48.28 9.62 -24.69
C ALA A 8 -47.32 9.97 -25.84
N GLU A 9 -47.92 10.06 -27.01
CA GLU A 9 -47.30 10.69 -28.18
C GLU A 9 -47.33 12.20 -28.04
N THR A 10 -46.20 12.87 -28.25
CA THR A 10 -46.15 14.32 -28.45
C THR A 10 -45.85 14.66 -29.89
N LYS A 11 -46.81 15.34 -30.49
CA LYS A 11 -46.86 15.80 -31.87
C LYS A 11 -45.80 16.84 -32.20
N PHE A 12 -45.19 16.63 -33.35
CA PHE A 12 -44.52 17.68 -34.14
C PHE A 12 -45.49 18.75 -34.59
N VAL A 13 -45.16 20.02 -34.35
CA VAL A 13 -45.74 21.15 -35.04
C VAL A 13 -44.69 21.78 -35.91
N LYS A 14 -44.95 21.72 -37.19
CA LYS A 14 -44.21 22.36 -38.26
C LYS A 14 -44.92 23.69 -38.59
N GLU A 15 -44.23 24.82 -38.43
CA GLU A 15 -44.66 26.06 -39.10
C GLU A 15 -43.55 26.62 -39.97
N GLU A 16 -43.85 26.70 -41.25
CA GLU A 16 -43.16 27.49 -42.26
C GLU A 16 -43.74 28.89 -42.30
N SER A 17 -42.89 29.89 -42.45
CA SER A 17 -43.03 30.94 -43.48
C SER A 17 -41.97 32.03 -43.29
N THR A 18 -41.14 32.16 -44.22
CA THR A 18 -40.89 33.09 -45.34
C THR A 18 -40.41 34.48 -44.97
N SER A 19 -39.25 34.76 -45.58
CA SER A 19 -38.84 35.95 -46.33
C SER A 19 -38.22 37.12 -45.56
N GLY A 20 -36.98 37.42 -45.93
CA GLY A 20 -36.54 38.81 -46.06
C GLY A 20 -35.13 39.16 -45.61
N ASN A 21 -34.19 38.93 -46.45
CA ASN A 21 -33.12 39.86 -46.92
C ASN A 21 -32.02 40.35 -45.95
N ALA A 22 -30.85 40.03 -46.43
CA ALA A 22 -29.59 40.83 -46.49
C ALA A 22 -28.78 41.14 -45.23
N GLY A 23 -27.63 40.56 -45.22
CA GLY A 23 -26.42 41.33 -44.98
C GLY A 23 -25.66 41.14 -43.67
N TYR A 24 -24.50 40.69 -43.86
CA TYR A 24 -23.30 40.73 -43.07
C TYR A 24 -22.86 39.40 -42.41
N LYS A 25 -21.86 38.86 -43.04
CA LYS A 25 -21.01 37.80 -42.50
C LYS A 25 -20.19 38.33 -41.34
N THR A 26 -20.40 37.76 -40.19
CA THR A 26 -19.35 37.73 -39.17
C THR A 26 -19.30 36.29 -38.65
N SER A 27 -18.28 35.55 -39.11
CA SER A 27 -17.95 34.23 -38.66
C SER A 27 -17.35 34.39 -37.25
N GLU A 28 -18.17 34.31 -36.23
CA GLU A 28 -17.67 33.98 -34.90
C GLU A 28 -17.51 32.48 -34.77
N LYS A 29 -16.27 32.07 -34.95
CA LYS A 29 -15.80 30.76 -34.48
C LYS A 29 -15.99 30.78 -32.96
N GLN A 30 -17.07 30.18 -32.50
CA GLN A 30 -17.11 29.74 -31.09
C GLN A 30 -16.12 28.60 -30.94
N ASN A 31 -14.93 28.97 -30.48
CA ASN A 31 -14.02 28.02 -29.86
C ASN A 31 -14.69 27.55 -28.58
N ASN A 32 -15.36 26.40 -28.64
CA ASN A 32 -15.62 25.60 -27.45
C ASN A 32 -14.31 24.92 -27.08
N GLU A 33 -13.39 25.69 -26.53
CA GLU A 33 -12.36 25.17 -25.66
C GLU A 33 -13.07 24.76 -24.36
N SER A 34 -13.47 23.49 -24.27
CA SER A 34 -13.72 22.87 -22.98
C SER A 34 -12.39 22.89 -22.25
N GLU A 35 -12.20 23.87 -21.40
CA GLU A 35 -11.17 23.86 -20.38
C GLU A 35 -11.34 22.58 -19.59
N LYS A 36 -10.53 21.58 -19.91
CA LYS A 36 -10.33 20.41 -19.12
C LYS A 36 -9.65 20.91 -17.84
N GLN A 37 -10.44 21.15 -16.82
CA GLN A 37 -9.89 21.42 -15.49
C GLN A 37 -9.00 20.23 -15.16
N GLU A 38 -7.71 20.46 -15.24
CA GLU A 38 -6.70 19.52 -14.78
C GLU A 38 -6.84 19.47 -13.25
N VAL A 39 -7.47 18.40 -12.77
CA VAL A 39 -7.58 18.16 -11.33
C VAL A 39 -6.15 17.97 -10.83
N GLU A 40 -5.70 18.90 -10.01
CA GLU A 40 -4.37 18.84 -9.41
C GLU A 40 -4.27 17.56 -8.58
N LYS A 41 -3.48 16.60 -9.09
CA LYS A 41 -3.19 15.34 -8.38
C LYS A 41 -2.23 15.65 -7.23
N ASN A 42 -2.56 15.19 -6.05
CA ASN A 42 -1.69 15.26 -4.87
C ASN A 42 -1.35 13.83 -4.41
N PRO A 43 -0.38 13.19 -5.06
CA PRO A 43 -0.08 11.80 -4.80
C PRO A 43 0.50 11.60 -3.40
N SER A 44 0.04 10.56 -2.72
CA SER A 44 0.51 10.20 -1.38
C SER A 44 0.43 8.71 -1.12
N ILE A 45 1.32 8.25 -0.23
CA ILE A 45 1.39 6.87 0.25
C ILE A 45 1.28 6.93 1.78
N PHE A 46 0.36 6.19 2.36
CA PHE A 46 0.03 6.29 3.77
C PHE A 46 -0.47 4.95 4.33
N ASN A 47 -0.76 4.90 5.63
CA ASN A 47 -1.29 3.72 6.32
C ASN A 47 -0.42 2.47 6.12
N LEU A 48 0.91 2.63 6.27
CA LEU A 48 1.84 1.52 6.18
C LEU A 48 1.69 0.63 7.41
N HIS A 49 1.46 -0.66 7.19
CA HIS A 49 1.29 -1.62 8.27
C HIS A 49 1.66 -3.05 7.82
N TRP A 50 1.87 -3.90 8.80
CA TRP A 50 2.14 -5.32 8.60
C TRP A 50 0.86 -6.11 8.83
N GLU A 51 0.64 -7.13 8.01
CA GLU A 51 -0.49 -8.07 8.17
C GLU A 51 0.01 -9.51 8.22
N ASP A 52 -0.75 -10.36 8.91
CA ASP A 52 -0.62 -11.80 8.78
C ASP A 52 -1.29 -12.34 7.50
N GLU A 53 -1.25 -13.65 7.31
CA GLU A 53 -1.86 -14.32 6.15
C GLU A 53 -3.39 -14.15 6.08
N ASN A 54 -4.04 -13.83 7.20
CA ASN A 54 -5.47 -13.61 7.29
C ASN A 54 -5.88 -12.13 7.09
N GLY A 55 -4.92 -11.25 6.83
CA GLY A 55 -5.16 -9.82 6.67
C GLY A 55 -5.35 -9.06 8.00
N LYS A 56 -4.94 -9.65 9.11
CA LYS A 56 -4.96 -8.99 10.40
C LYS A 56 -3.67 -8.21 10.60
N THR A 57 -3.80 -6.94 11.00
CA THR A 57 -2.65 -6.11 11.37
C THR A 57 -1.90 -6.71 12.54
N ILE A 58 -0.58 -6.80 12.42
CA ILE A 58 0.33 -7.37 13.40
C ILE A 58 1.46 -6.39 13.71
N THR A 59 2.02 -6.51 14.91
CA THR A 59 3.23 -5.80 15.37
C THR A 59 4.32 -6.76 15.81
N LYS A 60 4.06 -8.06 15.76
CA LYS A 60 5.00 -9.13 16.17
C LYS A 60 4.92 -10.29 15.21
N ALA A 61 6.06 -10.92 14.92
CA ALA A 61 6.13 -12.12 14.10
C ALA A 61 7.30 -13.01 14.55
N LEU A 62 7.27 -14.27 14.15
CA LEU A 62 8.36 -15.20 14.34
C LEU A 62 9.24 -15.26 13.10
N VAL A 63 10.51 -15.59 13.28
CA VAL A 63 11.39 -15.89 12.14
C VAL A 63 10.79 -17.02 11.32
N GLY A 64 10.73 -16.83 10.01
CA GLY A 64 10.14 -17.76 9.07
C GLY A 64 8.66 -17.52 8.77
N ASP A 65 7.97 -16.68 9.54
CA ASP A 65 6.60 -16.31 9.25
C ASP A 65 6.48 -15.60 7.90
N GLU A 66 5.39 -15.85 7.19
CA GLU A 66 5.00 -15.06 6.05
C GLU A 66 4.13 -13.90 6.52
N VAL A 67 4.53 -12.70 6.14
CA VAL A 67 3.84 -11.45 6.47
C VAL A 67 3.56 -10.65 5.21
N TYR A 68 2.63 -9.72 5.29
CA TYR A 68 2.33 -8.81 4.20
C TYR A 68 2.66 -7.38 4.61
N LEU A 69 3.34 -6.68 3.71
CA LEU A 69 3.65 -5.26 3.82
C LEU A 69 2.57 -4.52 3.03
N CYS A 70 1.82 -3.69 3.71
CA CYS A 70 0.62 -3.04 3.17
C CYS A 70 0.73 -1.53 3.28
N ALA A 71 0.25 -0.83 2.25
CA ALA A 71 0.08 0.62 2.26
C ALA A 71 -1.14 1.00 1.42
N ASP A 72 -1.73 2.14 1.72
CA ASP A 72 -2.74 2.78 0.91
C ASP A 72 -2.10 3.87 0.05
N VAL A 73 -2.63 4.12 -1.14
CA VAL A 73 -2.18 5.20 -2.00
C VAL A 73 -3.34 6.09 -2.44
N LYS A 74 -3.06 7.36 -2.65
CA LYS A 74 -3.99 8.34 -3.19
C LYS A 74 -3.35 9.02 -4.39
N ASP A 75 -4.12 9.26 -5.42
CA ASP A 75 -3.71 9.94 -6.66
C ASP A 75 -2.49 9.32 -7.38
N ILE A 76 -2.26 8.03 -7.16
CA ILE A 76 -1.29 7.19 -7.87
C ILE A 76 -2.07 6.12 -8.63
N ASP A 77 -1.83 6.03 -9.94
CA ASP A 77 -2.58 5.14 -10.82
C ASP A 77 -2.22 3.67 -10.57
N ASP A 78 -3.20 2.79 -10.73
CA ASP A 78 -2.98 1.34 -10.69
C ASP A 78 -1.98 0.89 -11.77
N GLY A 79 -1.21 -0.14 -11.46
CA GLY A 79 -0.15 -0.66 -12.32
C GLY A 79 1.20 0.04 -12.16
N LYS A 80 1.29 1.16 -11.45
CA LYS A 80 2.56 1.80 -11.12
C LYS A 80 3.42 0.88 -10.28
N ASN A 81 4.73 0.87 -10.56
CA ASN A 81 5.68 0.09 -9.79
C ASN A 81 5.97 0.77 -8.45
N ALA A 82 5.89 0.00 -7.38
CA ALA A 82 6.26 0.41 -6.04
C ALA A 82 7.48 -0.37 -5.57
N LYS A 83 8.43 0.32 -4.96
CA LYS A 83 9.59 -0.25 -4.29
C LYS A 83 9.37 -0.16 -2.78
N ILE A 84 9.52 -1.26 -2.10
CA ILE A 84 9.43 -1.35 -0.65
C ILE A 84 10.82 -1.62 -0.11
N LYS A 85 11.27 -0.79 0.80
CA LYS A 85 12.57 -0.90 1.47
C LYS A 85 12.33 -1.31 2.92
N ILE A 86 12.87 -2.45 3.31
CA ILE A 86 12.80 -2.98 4.68
C ILE A 86 14.11 -2.64 5.39
N VAL A 87 13.99 -2.08 6.56
CA VAL A 87 15.10 -1.58 7.37
C VAL A 87 15.00 -2.19 8.76
N GLU A 88 16.11 -2.63 9.30
CA GLU A 88 16.25 -2.93 10.72
C GLU A 88 16.51 -1.63 11.48
N LYS A 89 15.87 -1.50 12.62
CA LYS A 89 16.03 -0.35 13.49
C LYS A 89 17.08 -0.65 14.55
N ASP A 90 18.06 0.22 14.65
CA ASP A 90 19.09 0.18 15.65
C ASP A 90 18.90 1.27 16.68
N ASP A 91 19.17 0.96 17.95
CA ASP A 91 19.07 1.92 19.05
C ASP A 91 19.97 3.15 18.85
N ASP A 92 21.08 3.00 18.14
CA ASP A 92 22.02 4.07 17.85
C ASP A 92 21.63 4.93 16.63
N GLY A 93 20.60 4.52 15.89
CA GLY A 93 20.07 5.20 14.71
C GLY A 93 20.80 4.88 13.40
N ASN A 94 21.76 3.96 13.41
CA ASN A 94 22.44 3.46 12.21
C ASN A 94 21.64 2.30 11.59
N ASN A 95 20.46 2.61 11.09
CA ASN A 95 19.54 1.60 10.56
C ASN A 95 20.08 0.92 9.31
N ASP A 96 20.01 -0.41 9.26
CA ASP A 96 20.48 -1.21 8.14
C ASP A 96 19.37 -1.58 7.16
N GLU A 97 19.63 -1.39 5.86
CA GLU A 97 18.74 -1.90 4.83
C GLU A 97 18.88 -3.42 4.71
N VAL A 98 17.84 -4.13 5.13
CA VAL A 98 17.82 -5.60 5.10
C VAL A 98 17.42 -6.13 3.73
N LYS A 99 16.42 -5.54 3.09
CA LYS A 99 15.86 -6.03 1.84
C LYS A 99 15.02 -5.00 1.12
N SER A 100 15.04 -5.05 -0.21
CA SER A 100 14.10 -4.35 -1.07
C SER A 100 13.16 -5.33 -1.77
N LEU A 101 11.89 -4.99 -1.83
CA LEU A 101 10.85 -5.73 -2.56
C LEU A 101 10.24 -4.82 -3.62
N SER A 102 9.70 -5.41 -4.69
CA SER A 102 8.99 -4.67 -5.73
C SER A 102 7.59 -5.26 -5.92
N THR A 103 6.62 -4.38 -6.12
CA THR A 103 5.24 -4.75 -6.41
C THR A 103 4.58 -3.66 -7.25
N LYS A 104 3.28 -3.76 -7.47
CA LYS A 104 2.50 -2.75 -8.20
C LYS A 104 1.33 -2.27 -7.37
N VAL A 105 0.95 -1.02 -7.62
CA VAL A 105 -0.32 -0.48 -7.11
C VAL A 105 -1.48 -1.24 -7.72
N GLN A 106 -2.42 -1.66 -6.91
CA GLN A 106 -3.66 -2.33 -7.32
C GLN A 106 -4.82 -1.85 -6.44
N ASN A 107 -5.87 -1.33 -7.07
CA ASN A 107 -7.07 -0.82 -6.39
C ASN A 107 -6.75 0.19 -5.28
N GLY A 108 -5.82 1.12 -5.55
CA GLY A 108 -5.42 2.13 -4.58
C GLY A 108 -4.62 1.59 -3.39
N LYS A 109 -4.02 0.40 -3.53
CA LYS A 109 -3.26 -0.28 -2.48
C LYS A 109 -1.94 -0.83 -2.99
N ILE A 110 -1.00 -0.93 -2.08
CA ILE A 110 0.25 -1.67 -2.24
C ILE A 110 0.21 -2.80 -1.23
N ARG A 111 0.38 -4.04 -1.70
CA ARG A 111 0.43 -5.22 -0.83
C ARG A 111 1.42 -6.22 -1.41
N THR A 112 2.39 -6.61 -0.63
CA THR A 112 3.37 -7.61 -1.03
C THR A 112 3.69 -8.55 0.11
N LYS A 113 4.03 -9.77 -0.25
CA LYS A 113 4.40 -10.83 0.68
C LYS A 113 5.89 -10.75 0.98
N GLY A 114 6.23 -10.85 2.26
CA GLY A 114 7.58 -11.00 2.75
C GLY A 114 7.71 -12.21 3.66
N LYS A 115 8.94 -12.67 3.87
CA LYS A 115 9.25 -13.68 4.87
C LYS A 115 10.11 -13.04 5.93
N VAL A 116 9.74 -13.21 7.20
CA VAL A 116 10.52 -12.71 8.33
C VAL A 116 11.83 -13.46 8.40
N LEU A 117 12.93 -12.73 8.27
CA LEU A 117 14.29 -13.27 8.37
C LEU A 117 14.88 -12.87 9.71
N TYR A 118 15.80 -13.67 10.21
CA TYR A 118 16.69 -13.29 11.29
C TYR A 118 17.93 -12.66 10.67
N THR A 119 18.21 -11.43 11.05
CA THR A 119 19.51 -10.79 10.82
C THR A 119 20.14 -10.58 12.18
N GLU A 120 21.36 -11.07 12.35
CA GLU A 120 22.12 -10.78 13.55
C GLU A 120 22.70 -9.37 13.39
N ASP A 121 22.27 -8.48 14.27
CA ASP A 121 22.86 -7.16 14.33
C ASP A 121 24.22 -7.26 15.02
N ALA A 122 25.27 -7.03 14.24
CA ALA A 122 26.64 -7.04 14.74
C ALA A 122 26.97 -5.78 15.54
N ASP A 123 26.25 -4.70 15.31
CA ASP A 123 26.54 -3.38 15.87
C ASP A 123 25.90 -3.18 17.25
N ASP A 124 24.76 -3.82 17.50
CA ASP A 124 24.04 -3.74 18.78
C ASP A 124 24.50 -4.73 19.86
N SER A 125 25.67 -5.32 19.65
CA SER A 125 26.25 -6.28 20.60
C SER A 125 26.36 -5.74 22.05
N ASN A 126 26.17 -4.45 22.26
CA ASN A 126 26.26 -3.78 23.56
C ASN A 126 24.91 -3.37 24.17
N SER A 127 23.81 -3.44 23.43
CA SER A 127 22.49 -3.12 23.99
C SER A 127 21.98 -4.23 24.88
N GLN A 128 21.90 -3.98 26.16
CA GLN A 128 21.43 -4.96 27.16
C GLN A 128 19.90 -5.14 27.10
N ASN A 129 19.19 -4.22 26.46
CA ASN A 129 17.73 -4.19 26.46
C ASN A 129 17.13 -4.99 25.32
N GLU A 130 17.89 -5.26 24.27
CA GLU A 130 17.42 -5.93 23.06
C GLU A 130 17.76 -7.42 23.01
N LYS A 131 18.62 -7.86 23.93
CA LYS A 131 18.98 -9.27 24.01
C LYS A 131 17.89 -10.08 24.71
N ASP A 132 17.55 -11.20 24.09
CA ASP A 132 16.70 -12.18 24.76
C ASP A 132 17.42 -12.79 25.98
N GLU A 133 16.72 -13.62 26.78
CA GLU A 133 17.28 -14.28 27.96
C GLU A 133 18.55 -15.12 27.69
N LYS A 134 18.86 -15.37 26.41
CA LYS A 134 20.04 -16.09 25.98
C LYS A 134 21.13 -15.22 25.35
N GLY A 135 20.90 -13.91 25.28
CA GLY A 135 21.84 -12.95 24.73
C GLY A 135 21.78 -12.78 23.22
N TYR A 136 20.69 -13.22 22.55
CA TYR A 136 20.46 -12.95 21.13
C TYR A 136 19.75 -11.62 20.96
N THR A 137 20.22 -10.81 20.03
CA THR A 137 19.54 -9.59 19.58
C THR A 137 18.35 -9.98 18.69
N LEU A 138 17.21 -9.39 18.95
CA LEU A 138 15.97 -9.63 18.19
C LEU A 138 15.76 -8.44 17.26
N PRO A 139 15.66 -8.67 15.93
CA PRO A 139 15.50 -7.59 14.97
C PRO A 139 14.14 -6.92 15.10
N GLU A 140 14.12 -5.64 14.80
CA GLU A 140 12.95 -4.77 14.74
C GLU A 140 12.85 -4.14 13.36
N TYR A 141 11.85 -4.53 12.59
CA TYR A 141 11.73 -4.09 11.21
C TYR A 141 10.71 -2.98 11.03
N VAL A 142 11.07 -2.00 10.20
CA VAL A 142 10.15 -1.05 9.59
C VAL A 142 10.31 -1.10 8.08
N PHE A 143 9.38 -0.51 7.34
CA PHE A 143 9.54 -0.35 5.91
C PHE A 143 9.05 1.02 5.44
N THR A 144 9.60 1.46 4.31
CA THR A 144 9.13 2.60 3.53
C THR A 144 8.72 2.14 2.14
N VAL A 145 7.93 2.94 1.47
CA VAL A 145 7.46 2.68 0.10
C VAL A 145 7.76 3.88 -0.77
N GLU A 146 8.34 3.62 -1.93
CA GLU A 146 8.54 4.60 -2.99
C GLU A 146 7.72 4.20 -4.22
N CYS A 147 6.93 5.11 -4.76
CA CYS A 147 6.15 4.92 -5.97
C CYS A 147 5.94 6.25 -6.68
N ASP A 148 6.22 6.31 -8.00
CA ASP A 148 6.00 7.50 -8.83
C ASP A 148 6.62 8.79 -8.26
N SER A 149 7.85 8.69 -7.73
CA SER A 149 8.60 9.79 -7.08
C SER A 149 7.99 10.29 -5.76
N VAL A 150 7.06 9.54 -5.19
CA VAL A 150 6.52 9.77 -3.85
C VAL A 150 7.13 8.75 -2.90
N GLU A 151 7.64 9.22 -1.78
CA GLU A 151 8.16 8.37 -0.70
C GLU A 151 7.24 8.49 0.52
N SER A 152 6.97 7.37 1.17
CA SER A 152 6.17 7.34 2.38
C SER A 152 6.99 7.65 3.63
N ASP A 153 6.31 7.94 4.74
CA ASP A 153 6.89 7.79 6.06
C ASP A 153 7.18 6.31 6.36
N GLU A 154 7.88 6.03 7.45
CA GLU A 154 8.11 4.67 7.93
C GLU A 154 6.81 4.01 8.41
N SER A 155 6.74 2.69 8.28
CA SER A 155 5.67 1.88 8.85
C SER A 155 5.75 1.84 10.37
N GLY A 156 4.72 1.28 11.00
CA GLY A 156 4.84 0.76 12.35
C GLY A 156 5.90 -0.35 12.41
N GLN A 157 6.50 -0.52 13.58
CA GLN A 157 7.54 -1.51 13.84
C GLN A 157 6.96 -2.93 13.90
N LEU A 158 7.70 -3.89 13.37
CA LEU A 158 7.46 -5.32 13.52
C LEU A 158 8.56 -5.92 14.40
N ASP A 159 8.22 -6.31 15.62
CA ASP A 159 9.13 -6.98 16.52
C ASP A 159 9.27 -8.46 16.14
N VAL A 160 10.47 -8.91 15.87
CA VAL A 160 10.73 -10.32 15.62
C VAL A 160 10.86 -11.03 16.97
N MET A 161 9.95 -11.94 17.22
CA MET A 161 9.99 -12.74 18.44
C MET A 161 10.99 -13.88 18.30
N GLY A 162 11.71 -14.14 19.40
CA GLY A 162 12.76 -15.13 19.43
C GLY A 162 12.28 -16.55 19.13
N TRP A 163 12.30 -16.92 17.85
CA TRP A 163 12.03 -18.29 17.41
C TRP A 163 12.92 -19.32 18.10
N ILE A 164 14.11 -18.91 18.53
CA ILE A 164 15.06 -19.72 19.30
C ILE A 164 14.46 -20.20 20.61
N LYS A 165 13.61 -19.41 21.26
CA LYS A 165 12.89 -19.81 22.46
C LYS A 165 11.89 -20.93 22.23
N THR A 166 11.25 -20.92 21.07
CA THR A 166 10.24 -21.92 20.70
C THR A 166 10.83 -23.18 20.10
N GLN A 167 12.10 -23.12 19.66
CA GLN A 167 12.88 -24.29 19.25
C GLN A 167 13.71 -24.92 20.39
N LEU A 168 13.49 -24.46 21.61
CA LEU A 168 14.18 -25.05 22.75
C LEU A 168 13.85 -26.53 22.86
N LYS A 169 14.90 -27.34 22.86
CA LYS A 169 14.82 -28.71 23.30
C LYS A 169 14.16 -28.72 24.68
N ASP A 170 13.08 -29.44 24.82
CA ASP A 170 12.70 -29.91 26.12
C ASP A 170 13.88 -30.73 26.67
N LYS A 171 14.61 -30.15 27.59
CA LYS A 171 15.81 -30.77 28.17
C LYS A 171 15.51 -32.10 28.86
N LYS A 172 14.25 -32.36 29.23
CA LYS A 172 13.81 -33.60 29.84
C LYS A 172 13.60 -34.74 28.83
N THR A 173 13.06 -34.42 27.67
CA THR A 173 12.67 -35.42 26.67
C THR A 173 13.57 -35.45 25.46
N GLY A 174 14.44 -34.47 25.29
CA GLY A 174 15.27 -34.32 24.09
C GLY A 174 14.51 -33.93 22.82
N ILE A 175 13.22 -33.58 22.93
CA ILE A 175 12.37 -33.19 21.82
C ILE A 175 12.65 -31.72 21.50
N ILE A 176 12.84 -31.43 20.21
CA ILE A 176 12.87 -30.06 19.70
C ILE A 176 11.43 -29.63 19.46
N LEU A 177 10.97 -28.67 20.24
CA LEU A 177 9.68 -28.02 19.97
C LEU A 177 9.89 -27.08 18.77
N SER A 178 9.51 -27.54 17.58
CA SER A 178 9.49 -26.69 16.40
C SER A 178 8.17 -25.96 16.34
N ASN A 179 8.21 -24.68 15.95
CA ASN A 179 7.00 -23.99 15.51
C ASN A 179 6.56 -24.62 14.18
N THR A 180 5.45 -25.27 14.20
CA THR A 180 4.70 -25.66 12.99
C THR A 180 3.74 -24.54 12.61
#